data_b38ddc8cd881ee0c1bc74128a8e62342
#
_entry.id   b38ddc8cd881ee0c1bc74128a8e62342
#
_cell.length_a   1.000
_cell.length_b   1.000
_cell.length_c   1.000
_cell.angle_alpha   90.00
_cell.angle_beta   90.00
_cell.angle_gamma   90.00
#
_symmetry.space_group_name_H-M   'P 1'
#
loop_
_entity.id
_entity.type
_entity.pdbx_description
1 polymer ?
#
loop_
_entity_poly.entity_id
_entity_poly.type
_entity_poly.pdbx_seq_one_letter_code
_entity_poly.pdbx_strand_id
1 'polypeptide(L)'
;MRNCVLVVERDPSVSRFMQLKLEEEGFSCLVDNIGDSVVDLAGQRQVDIIVLDPDDPMEDGDKILENVREISTIPIIYLSSDGSVDRKVEVLNAGADDYLTKPYATKELIARIRSTLRRHEEPKIVADPSFNIGDLAIYPDRHEVRVGDEVVDLTKKEFDLLLFLAKNKNRVLK
;
A
#
# COMPACT_ATOMS: atom_id res chain seq x y z
N MET A 1 -13.45 -8.48 12.42
CA MET A 1 -12.55 -7.45 13.00
C MET A 1 -12.84 -6.12 12.33
N ARG A 2 -12.51 -4.98 12.96
CA ARG A 2 -12.59 -3.67 12.29
C ARG A 2 -11.26 -3.41 11.63
N ASN A 3 -11.27 -2.98 10.36
CA ASN A 3 -10.04 -2.63 9.66
C ASN A 3 -9.40 -1.40 10.30
N CYS A 4 -8.09 -1.45 10.46
CA CYS A 4 -7.29 -0.40 11.08
C CYS A 4 -6.67 0.50 10.01
N VAL A 5 -6.98 1.79 10.05
CA VAL A 5 -6.43 2.82 9.18
C VAL A 5 -5.34 3.58 9.93
N LEU A 6 -4.14 3.63 9.37
CA LEU A 6 -3.10 4.55 9.85
C LEU A 6 -3.18 5.85 9.06
N VAL A 7 -3.41 6.96 9.75
CA VAL A 7 -3.36 8.30 9.19
C VAL A 7 -2.02 8.94 9.51
N VAL A 8 -1.27 9.27 8.46
CA VAL A 8 -0.01 10.01 8.54
C VAL A 8 -0.28 11.44 8.09
N GLU A 9 -0.41 12.36 9.04
CA GLU A 9 -0.78 13.76 8.82
C GLU A 9 -0.18 14.63 9.92
N ARG A 10 0.58 15.64 9.55
CA ARG A 10 1.30 16.50 10.51
C ARG A 10 0.43 17.46 11.29
N ASP A 11 -0.64 17.99 10.68
CA ASP A 11 -1.56 18.87 11.39
C ASP A 11 -2.45 18.08 12.37
N PRO A 12 -2.29 18.29 13.70
CA PRO A 12 -3.08 17.55 14.68
C PRO A 12 -4.59 17.79 14.58
N SER A 13 -5.02 18.94 14.03
CA SER A 13 -6.43 19.24 13.84
C SER A 13 -7.01 18.45 12.67
N VAL A 14 -6.26 18.36 11.59
CA VAL A 14 -6.64 17.60 10.40
C VAL A 14 -6.62 16.11 10.71
N SER A 15 -5.55 15.59 11.31
CA SER A 15 -5.45 14.18 11.67
C SER A 15 -6.54 13.76 12.66
N ARG A 16 -6.86 14.61 13.64
CA ARG A 16 -7.97 14.36 14.59
C ARG A 16 -9.32 14.35 13.90
N PHE A 17 -9.56 15.28 12.97
CA PHE A 17 -10.78 15.30 12.17
C PHE A 17 -10.91 14.02 11.34
N MET A 18 -9.85 13.62 10.65
CA MET A 18 -9.83 12.38 9.85
C MET A 18 -10.10 11.16 10.73
N GLN A 19 -9.44 11.06 11.89
CA GLN A 19 -9.66 9.99 12.84
C GLN A 19 -11.13 9.86 13.24
N LEU A 20 -11.76 10.97 13.67
CA LEU A 20 -13.17 10.96 14.07
C LEU A 20 -14.07 10.48 12.94
N LYS A 21 -13.83 10.96 11.71
CA LYS A 21 -14.64 10.56 10.55
C LYS A 21 -14.48 9.10 10.18
N LEU A 22 -13.29 8.55 10.30
CA LEU A 22 -13.02 7.13 10.05
C LEU A 22 -13.65 6.25 11.15
N GLU A 23 -13.58 6.67 12.41
CA GLU A 23 -14.20 5.97 13.53
C GLU A 23 -15.74 5.96 13.42
N GLU A 24 -16.37 7.09 12.99
CA GLU A 24 -17.81 7.18 12.70
C GLU A 24 -18.23 6.16 11.60
N GLU A 25 -17.36 5.87 10.66
CA GLU A 25 -17.60 4.92 9.55
C GLU A 25 -17.24 3.46 9.88
N GLY A 26 -16.82 3.20 11.13
CA GLY A 26 -16.60 1.86 11.67
C GLY A 26 -15.18 1.33 11.56
N PHE A 27 -14.22 2.14 11.14
CA PHE A 27 -12.80 1.79 11.19
C PHE A 27 -12.23 1.94 12.60
N SER A 28 -11.13 1.25 12.89
CA SER A 28 -10.19 1.68 13.92
C SER A 28 -9.17 2.60 13.29
N CYS A 29 -8.65 3.58 14.04
CA CYS A 29 -7.75 4.56 13.47
C CYS A 29 -6.55 4.80 14.39
N LEU A 30 -5.36 4.70 13.82
CA LEU A 30 -4.10 5.17 14.42
C LEU A 30 -3.68 6.46 13.72
N VAL A 31 -2.99 7.32 14.44
CA VAL A 31 -2.49 8.59 13.91
C VAL A 31 -1.00 8.68 14.18
N ASP A 32 -0.23 9.03 13.15
CA ASP A 32 1.17 9.39 13.25
C ASP A 32 1.36 10.80 12.66
N ASN A 33 1.65 11.76 13.52
CA ASN A 33 1.82 13.16 13.11
C ASN A 33 3.25 13.50 12.66
N ILE A 34 4.18 12.57 12.78
CA ILE A 34 5.60 12.80 12.48
C ILE A 34 6.04 11.93 11.28
N GLY A 35 5.41 10.76 11.10
CA GLY A 35 5.80 9.78 10.08
C GLY A 35 6.89 8.80 10.54
N ASP A 36 7.39 8.93 11.76
CA ASP A 36 8.53 8.15 12.25
C ASP A 36 8.17 6.70 12.58
N SER A 37 6.92 6.42 12.94
CA SER A 37 6.45 5.09 13.33
C SER A 37 5.76 4.31 12.19
N VAL A 38 5.57 4.92 11.03
CA VAL A 38 4.84 4.32 9.89
C VAL A 38 5.46 2.99 9.47
N VAL A 39 6.77 2.95 9.34
CA VAL A 39 7.52 1.76 8.91
C VAL A 39 7.37 0.62 9.91
N ASP A 40 7.50 0.93 11.21
CA ASP A 40 7.35 -0.07 12.28
C ASP A 40 5.92 -0.61 12.35
N LEU A 41 4.91 0.26 12.28
CA LEU A 41 3.50 -0.12 12.31
C LEU A 41 3.10 -0.96 11.09
N ALA A 42 3.63 -0.63 9.91
CA ALA A 42 3.43 -1.41 8.70
C ALA A 42 4.07 -2.80 8.81
N GLY A 43 5.29 -2.89 9.38
CA GLY A 43 5.99 -4.15 9.57
C GLY A 43 5.34 -5.08 10.60
N GLN A 44 4.69 -4.53 11.62
CA GLN A 44 4.02 -5.30 12.69
C GLN A 44 2.62 -5.80 12.30
N ARG A 45 2.13 -5.53 11.10
CA ARG A 45 0.77 -5.87 10.61
C ARG A 45 -0.35 -5.38 11.56
N GLN A 46 -0.13 -4.24 12.20
CA GLN A 46 -1.11 -3.62 13.09
C GLN A 46 -2.13 -2.75 12.34
N VAL A 47 -1.87 -2.49 11.08
CA VAL A 47 -2.68 -1.64 10.21
C VAL A 47 -3.01 -2.35 8.91
N ASP A 48 -4.21 -2.11 8.38
CA ASP A 48 -4.70 -2.72 7.15
C ASP A 48 -4.55 -1.79 5.94
N ILE A 49 -4.42 -0.48 6.18
CA ILE A 49 -4.24 0.53 5.14
C ILE A 49 -3.62 1.81 5.72
N ILE A 50 -2.80 2.47 4.93
CA ILE A 50 -2.19 3.76 5.27
C ILE A 50 -2.84 4.86 4.43
N VAL A 51 -3.23 5.96 5.06
CA VAL A 51 -3.56 7.23 4.42
C VAL A 51 -2.40 8.17 4.70
N LEU A 52 -1.61 8.44 3.67
CA LEU A 52 -0.40 9.25 3.73
C LEU A 52 -0.68 10.65 3.20
N ASP A 53 -0.66 11.63 4.08
CA ASP A 53 -0.86 13.04 3.78
C ASP A 53 0.39 13.85 4.17
N PRO A 54 1.38 13.95 3.28
CA PRO A 54 2.58 14.71 3.55
C PRO A 54 2.33 16.22 3.36
N ASP A 55 2.83 17.06 4.28
CA ASP A 55 2.79 18.53 4.17
C ASP A 55 3.69 19.03 3.03
N ASP A 56 4.83 18.39 2.83
CA ASP A 56 5.72 18.61 1.70
C ASP A 56 5.82 17.33 0.86
N PRO A 57 5.14 17.29 -0.29
CA PRO A 57 5.14 16.11 -1.14
C PRO A 57 6.50 15.76 -1.75
N MET A 58 7.46 16.71 -1.73
CA MET A 58 8.74 16.51 -2.41
C MET A 58 9.81 15.81 -1.56
N GLU A 59 9.75 15.88 -0.23
CA GLU A 59 10.86 15.39 0.60
C GLU A 59 10.48 14.23 1.53
N ASP A 60 9.36 14.32 2.25
CA ASP A 60 9.05 13.35 3.31
C ASP A 60 8.10 12.24 2.88
N GLY A 61 7.03 12.55 2.15
CA GLY A 61 6.01 11.60 1.77
C GLY A 61 6.52 10.51 0.83
N ASP A 62 7.38 10.87 -0.11
CA ASP A 62 7.95 9.91 -1.06
C ASP A 62 8.91 8.95 -0.37
N LYS A 63 9.73 9.46 0.56
CA LYS A 63 10.59 8.62 1.39
C LYS A 63 9.80 7.65 2.28
N ILE A 64 8.71 8.13 2.88
CA ILE A 64 7.83 7.26 3.67
C ILE A 64 7.25 6.17 2.78
N LEU A 65 6.73 6.52 1.60
CA LEU A 65 6.21 5.56 0.64
C LEU A 65 7.26 4.53 0.25
N GLU A 66 8.46 4.96 -0.13
CA GLU A 66 9.57 4.07 -0.49
C GLU A 66 9.97 3.15 0.66
N ASN A 67 10.16 3.70 1.86
CA ASN A 67 10.54 2.92 3.04
C ASN A 67 9.48 1.87 3.41
N VAL A 68 8.21 2.21 3.34
CA VAL A 68 7.13 1.23 3.58
C VAL A 68 7.16 0.15 2.50
N ARG A 69 7.36 0.51 1.23
CA ARG A 69 7.42 -0.46 0.13
C ARG A 69 8.63 -1.39 0.17
N GLU A 70 9.70 -1.00 0.85
CA GLU A 70 10.85 -1.89 1.09
C GLU A 70 10.50 -3.08 1.99
N ILE A 71 9.53 -2.92 2.90
CA ILE A 71 9.24 -3.90 3.96
C ILE A 71 7.81 -4.44 3.93
N SER A 72 6.88 -3.81 3.21
CA SER A 72 5.46 -4.15 3.28
C SER A 72 4.71 -3.90 1.97
N THR A 73 3.69 -4.72 1.73
CA THR A 73 2.71 -4.55 0.64
C THR A 73 1.41 -3.91 1.11
N ILE A 74 1.38 -3.40 2.34
CA ILE A 74 0.18 -2.75 2.90
C ILE A 74 -0.33 -1.65 1.96
N PRO A 75 -1.63 -1.54 1.67
CA PRO A 75 -2.14 -0.54 0.76
C PRO A 75 -1.94 0.88 1.28
N ILE A 76 -1.56 1.79 0.38
CA ILE A 76 -1.32 3.21 0.68
C ILE A 76 -2.17 4.07 -0.25
N ILE A 77 -2.98 4.95 0.34
CA ILE A 77 -3.63 6.06 -0.37
C ILE A 77 -2.83 7.32 -0.11
N TYR A 78 -2.31 7.92 -1.16
CA TYR A 78 -1.51 9.14 -1.10
C TYR A 78 -2.39 10.38 -1.31
N LEU A 79 -2.36 11.33 -0.39
CA LEU A 79 -3.06 12.59 -0.48
C LEU A 79 -2.10 13.70 -0.89
N SER A 80 -2.51 14.59 -1.81
CA SER A 80 -1.65 15.70 -2.23
C SER A 80 -2.45 16.86 -2.81
N SER A 81 -1.93 18.06 -2.68
CA SER A 81 -2.46 19.26 -3.34
C SER A 81 -2.09 19.35 -4.81
N ASP A 82 -1.09 18.59 -5.27
CA ASP A 82 -0.71 18.56 -6.69
C ASP A 82 -1.67 17.65 -7.46
N GLY A 83 -2.47 18.26 -8.34
CA GLY A 83 -3.42 17.55 -9.20
C GLY A 83 -2.85 17.17 -10.57
N SER A 84 -1.55 17.42 -10.85
CA SER A 84 -0.93 17.13 -12.15
C SER A 84 -0.93 15.64 -12.45
N VAL A 85 -1.03 15.32 -13.73
CA VAL A 85 -1.00 13.93 -14.19
C VAL A 85 0.37 13.31 -13.92
N ASP A 86 1.43 14.08 -14.13
CA ASP A 86 2.81 13.62 -13.95
C ASP A 86 3.06 13.19 -12.49
N ARG A 87 2.63 14.02 -11.53
CA ARG A 87 2.76 13.69 -10.10
C ARG A 87 1.96 12.44 -9.72
N LYS A 88 0.75 12.30 -10.21
CA LYS A 88 -0.07 11.10 -9.99
C LYS A 88 0.63 9.83 -10.50
N VAL A 89 1.15 9.89 -11.72
CA VAL A 89 1.86 8.77 -12.35
C VAL A 89 3.12 8.42 -11.56
N GLU A 90 3.89 9.40 -11.13
CA GLU A 90 5.09 9.23 -10.33
C GLU A 90 4.80 8.48 -9.00
N VAL A 91 3.85 8.97 -8.22
CA VAL A 91 3.49 8.40 -6.92
C VAL A 91 2.90 7.00 -7.06
N LEU A 92 2.04 6.77 -8.05
CA LEU A 92 1.48 5.45 -8.31
C LEU A 92 2.55 4.46 -8.77
N ASN A 93 3.51 4.88 -9.60
CA ASN A 93 4.64 4.05 -10.00
C ASN A 93 5.62 3.78 -8.84
N ALA A 94 5.74 4.70 -7.89
CA ALA A 94 6.50 4.52 -6.66
C ALA A 94 5.85 3.51 -5.70
N GLY A 95 4.59 3.11 -5.98
CA GLY A 95 3.92 2.02 -5.29
C GLY A 95 2.71 2.42 -4.44
N ALA A 96 2.20 3.65 -4.54
CA ALA A 96 0.90 3.98 -3.96
C ALA A 96 -0.22 3.22 -4.69
N ASP A 97 -1.23 2.75 -3.94
CA ASP A 97 -2.38 2.00 -4.49
C ASP A 97 -3.47 2.93 -5.03
N ASP A 98 -3.52 4.15 -4.50
CA ASP A 98 -4.42 5.20 -4.98
C ASP A 98 -3.83 6.58 -4.67
N TYR A 99 -4.30 7.58 -5.42
CA TYR A 99 -3.91 8.98 -5.28
C TYR A 99 -5.15 9.86 -5.23
N LEU A 100 -5.27 10.69 -4.22
CA LEU A 100 -6.41 11.59 -4.03
C LEU A 100 -5.94 13.04 -3.95
N THR A 101 -6.46 13.88 -4.84
CA THR A 101 -6.09 15.30 -4.92
C THR A 101 -6.91 16.12 -3.93
N LYS A 102 -6.25 17.00 -3.18
CA LYS A 102 -6.91 18.00 -2.31
C LYS A 102 -7.41 19.21 -3.14
N PRO A 103 -8.55 19.82 -2.80
CA PRO A 103 -9.48 19.41 -1.74
C PRO A 103 -10.36 18.21 -2.18
N TYR A 104 -10.64 17.31 -1.24
CA TYR A 104 -11.49 16.14 -1.47
C TYR A 104 -12.67 16.09 -0.48
N ALA A 105 -13.73 15.40 -0.85
CA ALA A 105 -14.81 15.11 0.08
C ALA A 105 -14.44 13.92 0.97
N THR A 106 -14.70 13.99 2.28
CA THR A 106 -14.44 12.90 3.22
C THR A 106 -15.07 11.58 2.77
N LYS A 107 -16.28 11.65 2.19
CA LYS A 107 -16.97 10.47 1.64
C LYS A 107 -16.18 9.81 0.48
N GLU A 108 -15.46 10.59 -0.30
CA GLU A 108 -14.61 10.08 -1.38
C GLU A 108 -13.43 9.30 -0.79
N LEU A 109 -12.72 9.86 0.19
CA LEU A 109 -11.63 9.16 0.88
C LEU A 109 -12.10 7.83 1.46
N ILE A 110 -13.24 7.83 2.17
CA ILE A 110 -13.82 6.62 2.77
C ILE A 110 -14.16 5.57 1.70
N ALA A 111 -14.75 5.99 0.58
CA ALA A 111 -15.08 5.09 -0.53
C ALA A 111 -13.81 4.47 -1.14
N ARG A 112 -12.73 5.24 -1.27
CA ARG A 112 -11.43 4.77 -1.77
C ARG A 112 -10.77 3.80 -0.78
N ILE A 113 -10.78 4.09 0.52
CA ILE A 113 -10.31 3.17 1.56
C ILE A 113 -11.03 1.82 1.45
N ARG A 114 -12.37 1.82 1.42
CA ARG A 114 -13.15 0.58 1.28
C ARG A 114 -12.85 -0.17 -0.01
N SER A 115 -12.72 0.54 -1.12
CA SER A 115 -12.41 -0.06 -2.42
C SER A 115 -11.02 -0.69 -2.45
N THR A 116 -10.04 -0.02 -1.86
CA THR A 116 -8.66 -0.50 -1.79
C THR A 116 -8.55 -1.71 -0.88
N LEU A 117 -9.12 -1.67 0.32
CA LEU A 117 -9.17 -2.83 1.23
C LEU A 117 -9.82 -4.03 0.56
N ARG A 118 -10.99 -3.86 -0.07
CA ARG A 118 -11.67 -4.97 -0.78
C ARG A 118 -10.77 -5.60 -1.84
N ARG A 119 -10.03 -4.81 -2.63
CA ARG A 119 -9.10 -5.34 -3.64
C ARG A 119 -7.95 -6.15 -3.02
N HIS A 120 -7.57 -5.85 -1.79
CA HIS A 120 -6.56 -6.59 -1.04
C HIS A 120 -7.11 -7.82 -0.31
N GLU A 121 -8.40 -7.79 0.09
CA GLU A 121 -9.07 -8.90 0.79
C GLU A 121 -9.72 -9.92 -0.17
N GLU A 122 -10.13 -9.48 -1.37
CA GLU A 122 -10.73 -10.41 -2.34
C GLU A 122 -9.69 -11.45 -2.79
N PRO A 123 -9.99 -12.77 -2.67
CA PRO A 123 -9.20 -13.77 -3.36
C PRO A 123 -9.28 -13.46 -4.85
N LYS A 124 -8.19 -12.92 -5.38
CA LYS A 124 -8.11 -12.58 -6.80
C LYS A 124 -8.48 -13.85 -7.58
N ILE A 125 -9.56 -13.77 -8.40
CA ILE A 125 -9.95 -14.84 -9.31
C ILE A 125 -8.69 -15.30 -10.03
N VAL A 126 -8.37 -16.59 -9.87
CA VAL A 126 -7.11 -17.20 -10.30
C VAL A 126 -6.98 -17.04 -11.81
N ALA A 127 -6.28 -15.99 -12.24
CA ALA A 127 -5.68 -16.00 -13.57
C ALA A 127 -4.53 -17.02 -13.52
N ASP A 128 -4.32 -17.75 -14.60
CA ASP A 128 -3.20 -18.69 -14.67
C ASP A 128 -1.90 -18.01 -14.24
N PRO A 129 -1.13 -18.62 -13.32
CA PRO A 129 0.15 -18.03 -12.92
C PRO A 129 1.07 -17.94 -14.13
N SER A 130 1.73 -16.80 -14.31
CA SER A 130 2.70 -16.64 -15.40
C SER A 130 3.91 -17.53 -15.22
N PHE A 131 4.19 -17.95 -13.97
CA PHE A 131 5.23 -18.92 -13.62
C PHE A 131 4.69 -19.89 -12.57
N ASN A 132 4.78 -21.20 -12.89
CA ASN A 132 4.46 -22.28 -11.97
C ASN A 132 5.69 -23.18 -11.78
N ILE A 133 6.15 -23.34 -10.54
CA ILE A 133 7.34 -24.13 -10.20
C ILE A 133 6.99 -25.02 -9.00
N GLY A 134 6.47 -26.22 -9.26
CA GLY A 134 5.91 -27.07 -8.22
C GLY A 134 4.68 -26.44 -7.61
N ASP A 135 4.67 -26.27 -6.29
CA ASP A 135 3.57 -25.62 -5.56
C ASP A 135 3.68 -24.08 -5.53
N LEU A 136 4.78 -23.52 -6.09
CA LEU A 136 5.00 -22.09 -6.16
C LEU A 136 4.34 -21.53 -7.43
N ALA A 137 3.43 -20.57 -7.26
CA ALA A 137 2.77 -19.82 -8.31
C ALA A 137 3.11 -18.32 -8.19
N ILE A 138 3.61 -17.71 -9.28
CA ILE A 138 3.98 -16.29 -9.32
C ILE A 138 3.07 -15.58 -10.32
N TYR A 139 2.46 -14.49 -9.88
CA TYR A 139 1.56 -13.63 -10.65
C TYR A 139 2.17 -12.23 -10.82
N PRO A 140 2.99 -11.99 -11.87
CA PRO A 140 3.72 -10.73 -12.05
C PRO A 140 2.81 -9.50 -12.11
N ASP A 141 1.67 -9.62 -12.80
CA ASP A 141 0.72 -8.53 -12.98
C ASP A 141 0.04 -8.08 -11.67
N ARG A 142 0.16 -8.91 -10.63
CA ARG A 142 -0.47 -8.69 -9.32
C ARG A 142 0.53 -8.51 -8.19
N HIS A 143 1.83 -8.65 -8.47
CA HIS A 143 2.87 -8.75 -7.45
C HIS A 143 2.52 -9.77 -6.34
N GLU A 144 1.96 -10.92 -6.74
CA GLU A 144 1.47 -11.95 -5.82
C GLU A 144 2.24 -13.26 -6.02
N VAL A 145 2.56 -13.90 -4.91
CA VAL A 145 3.18 -15.22 -4.86
C VAL A 145 2.31 -16.14 -4.00
N ARG A 146 2.13 -17.38 -4.46
CA ARG A 146 1.44 -18.42 -3.70
C ARG A 146 2.30 -19.66 -3.59
N VAL A 147 2.15 -20.37 -2.46
CA VAL A 147 2.64 -21.73 -2.27
C VAL A 147 1.43 -22.60 -1.92
N GLY A 148 1.00 -23.42 -2.87
CA GLY A 148 -0.30 -24.07 -2.80
C GLY A 148 -1.42 -23.03 -2.82
N ASP A 149 -2.30 -23.06 -1.81
CA ASP A 149 -3.42 -22.12 -1.66
C ASP A 149 -3.07 -20.88 -0.80
N GLU A 150 -1.88 -20.86 -0.19
CA GLU A 150 -1.47 -19.76 0.70
C GLU A 150 -0.75 -18.64 -0.06
N VAL A 151 -1.15 -17.39 0.20
CA VAL A 151 -0.46 -16.20 -0.30
C VAL A 151 0.77 -15.95 0.55
N VAL A 152 1.92 -15.74 -0.10
CA VAL A 152 3.18 -15.39 0.56
C VAL A 152 3.40 -13.89 0.40
N ASP A 153 3.46 -13.18 1.51
CA ASP A 153 3.79 -11.76 1.52
C ASP A 153 5.29 -11.56 1.30
N LEU A 154 5.63 -10.88 0.23
CA LEU A 154 6.99 -10.50 -0.11
C LEU A 154 7.07 -8.98 -0.24
N THR A 155 8.18 -8.41 0.19
CA THR A 155 8.51 -7.04 -0.16
C THR A 155 8.72 -6.92 -1.67
N LYS A 156 8.66 -5.71 -2.21
CA LYS A 156 8.93 -5.48 -3.64
C LYS A 156 10.27 -6.06 -4.08
N LYS A 157 11.33 -5.85 -3.30
CA LYS A 157 12.68 -6.37 -3.62
C LYS A 157 12.74 -7.90 -3.65
N GLU A 158 12.07 -8.55 -2.69
CA GLU A 158 11.99 -10.02 -2.65
C GLU A 158 11.18 -10.56 -3.81
N PHE A 159 10.06 -9.93 -4.13
CA PHE A 159 9.24 -10.30 -5.29
C PHE A 159 10.01 -10.16 -6.61
N ASP A 160 10.68 -9.01 -6.82
CA ASP A 160 11.47 -8.75 -8.04
C ASP A 160 12.61 -9.76 -8.18
N LEU A 161 13.28 -10.11 -7.07
CA LEU A 161 14.31 -11.13 -7.05
C LEU A 161 13.75 -12.51 -7.41
N LEU A 162 12.64 -12.91 -6.79
CA LEU A 162 11.99 -14.18 -7.07
C LEU A 162 11.52 -14.27 -8.53
N LEU A 163 10.93 -13.20 -9.05
CA LEU A 163 10.51 -13.11 -10.45
C LEU A 163 11.70 -13.20 -11.42
N PHE A 164 12.82 -12.53 -11.08
CA PHE A 164 14.05 -12.62 -11.86
C PHE A 164 14.59 -14.05 -11.89
N LEU A 165 14.63 -14.73 -10.76
CA LEU A 165 15.05 -16.13 -10.67
C LEU A 165 14.12 -17.07 -11.46
N ALA A 166 12.81 -16.86 -11.36
CA ALA A 166 11.82 -17.65 -12.10
C ALA A 166 11.96 -17.49 -13.62
N LYS A 167 12.20 -16.26 -14.10
CA LYS A 167 12.45 -15.95 -15.52
C LYS A 167 13.75 -16.58 -16.05
N ASN A 168 14.73 -16.79 -15.18
CA ASN A 168 16.03 -17.36 -15.51
C ASN A 168 16.18 -18.81 -15.04
N LYS A 169 15.09 -19.53 -14.81
CA LYS A 169 15.09 -20.94 -14.46
C LYS A 169 15.98 -21.73 -15.44
N ASN A 170 16.86 -22.56 -14.90
CA ASN A 170 17.84 -23.38 -15.63
C ASN A 170 19.01 -22.60 -16.30
N ARG A 171 19.28 -21.35 -15.89
CA ARG A 171 20.46 -20.61 -16.28
C ARG A 171 21.38 -20.38 -15.08
N VAL A 172 22.68 -20.56 -15.29
CA VAL A 172 23.67 -20.15 -14.28
C VAL A 172 23.81 -18.64 -14.38
N LEU A 173 23.42 -17.96 -13.31
CA LEU A 173 23.60 -16.51 -13.19
C LEU A 173 25.02 -16.24 -12.70
N LYS A 174 25.77 -15.43 -13.45
CA LYS A 174 27.16 -15.01 -13.11
C LYS A 174 27.11 -13.63 -12.46
#